data_f265b3f7baf8d065dc64bbaafe127fdc
#
_entry.id   f265b3f7baf8d065dc64bbaafe127fdc
#
_cell.length_a   1.000
_cell.length_b   1.000
_cell.length_c   1.000
_cell.angle_alpha   90.00
_cell.angle_beta   90.00
_cell.angle_gamma   90.00
#
_symmetry.space_group_name_H-M   'P 1'
#
loop_
_entity.id
_entity.type
_entity.pdbx_description
1 polymer ?
#
loop_
_entity_poly.entity_id
_entity_poly.type
_entity_poly.pdbx_seq_one_letter_code
_entity_poly.pdbx_strand_id
1 'polypeptide(L)'
;MPEWVAETARLDSFDKNRFAEEDAKRKARQQAMYAVIKKSFELRREKKFDEYQKLIEENAGQFSDNGWFASTVAEVRAEKAWKEKNYRKMVDIFDLVLERFPREDSLASYILKILNGSEEMRKYSYKAARRALQIMRDSNTRDDGGYNAACYEVMMNMAMEKKDYAQARKDAVNALRELPLVHQYAVMKKKSGGGKK
;
A
#
# COMPACT_ATOMS: atom_id res chain seq x y z
N MET A 1 43.28 39.22 -10.85
CA MET A 1 41.90 38.69 -10.90
C MET A 1 41.19 39.20 -9.65
N PRO A 2 39.99 39.78 -9.73
CA PRO A 2 39.31 40.30 -8.56
C PRO A 2 39.02 39.17 -7.54
N GLU A 3 39.15 39.46 -6.27
CA GLU A 3 39.03 38.50 -5.16
C GLU A 3 37.66 37.76 -5.15
N TRP A 4 36.58 38.45 -5.56
CA TRP A 4 35.25 37.88 -5.67
C TRP A 4 35.14 36.76 -6.75
N VAL A 5 35.93 36.82 -7.83
CA VAL A 5 35.94 35.77 -8.88
C VAL A 5 36.52 34.46 -8.33
N ALA A 6 37.59 34.56 -7.53
CA ALA A 6 38.17 33.40 -6.86
C ALA A 6 37.24 32.80 -5.83
N GLU A 7 36.53 33.61 -5.06
CA GLU A 7 35.56 33.16 -4.06
C GLU A 7 34.34 32.52 -4.71
N THR A 8 33.80 33.07 -5.79
CA THR A 8 32.68 32.45 -6.53
C THR A 8 33.08 31.08 -7.10
N ALA A 9 34.28 30.97 -7.68
CA ALA A 9 34.77 29.67 -8.19
C ALA A 9 34.98 28.65 -7.09
N ARG A 10 35.38 29.07 -5.88
CA ARG A 10 35.51 28.22 -4.69
C ARG A 10 34.13 27.71 -4.19
N LEU A 11 33.14 28.59 -4.12
CA LEU A 11 31.77 28.24 -3.73
C LEU A 11 31.13 27.28 -4.74
N ASP A 12 31.29 27.55 -6.06
CA ASP A 12 30.78 26.65 -7.09
C ASP A 12 31.42 25.25 -7.04
N SER A 13 32.72 25.19 -6.74
CA SER A 13 33.40 23.89 -6.59
C SER A 13 32.98 23.15 -5.34
N PHE A 14 32.74 23.85 -4.24
CA PHE A 14 32.23 23.28 -2.99
C PHE A 14 30.83 22.71 -3.18
N ASP A 15 29.92 23.45 -3.80
CA ASP A 15 28.57 23.00 -4.07
C ASP A 15 28.55 21.80 -5.02
N LYS A 16 29.34 21.80 -6.10
CA LYS A 16 29.46 20.65 -7.02
C LYS A 16 29.95 19.39 -6.30
N ASN A 17 30.95 19.50 -5.42
CA ASN A 17 31.48 18.37 -4.67
C ASN A 17 30.44 17.84 -3.69
N ARG A 18 29.72 18.71 -2.98
CA ARG A 18 28.66 18.35 -2.07
C ARG A 18 27.53 17.62 -2.79
N PHE A 19 27.07 18.12 -3.94
CA PHE A 19 26.06 17.45 -4.75
C PHE A 19 26.52 16.09 -5.25
N ALA A 20 27.79 15.96 -5.67
CA ALA A 20 28.35 14.69 -6.10
C ALA A 20 28.39 13.65 -4.96
N GLU A 21 28.76 14.07 -3.75
CA GLU A 21 28.77 13.20 -2.58
C GLU A 21 27.35 12.76 -2.17
N GLU A 22 26.40 13.69 -2.17
CA GLU A 22 24.99 13.39 -1.86
C GLU A 22 24.39 12.43 -2.89
N ASP A 23 24.70 12.63 -4.18
CA ASP A 23 24.24 11.74 -5.26
C ASP A 23 24.87 10.35 -5.15
N ALA A 24 26.15 10.28 -4.81
CA ALA A 24 26.84 9.00 -4.56
C ALA A 24 26.23 8.25 -3.37
N LYS A 25 25.94 8.93 -2.25
CA LYS A 25 25.27 8.36 -1.09
C LYS A 25 23.85 7.86 -1.44
N ARG A 26 23.09 8.65 -2.22
CA ARG A 26 21.76 8.27 -2.69
C ARG A 26 21.80 7.03 -3.57
N LYS A 27 22.75 6.97 -4.53
CA LYS A 27 22.94 5.79 -5.40
C LYS A 27 23.34 4.55 -4.61
N ALA A 28 24.28 4.67 -3.67
CA ALA A 28 24.70 3.58 -2.83
C ALA A 28 23.54 3.02 -1.98
N ARG A 29 22.72 3.92 -1.39
CA ARG A 29 21.53 3.55 -0.63
C ARG A 29 20.48 2.85 -1.50
N GLN A 30 20.27 3.34 -2.73
CA GLN A 30 19.36 2.71 -3.69
C GLN A 30 19.84 1.31 -4.09
N GLN A 31 21.14 1.14 -4.34
CA GLN A 31 21.72 -0.17 -4.65
C GLN A 31 21.55 -1.14 -3.47
N ALA A 32 21.82 -0.68 -2.24
CA ALA A 32 21.60 -1.49 -1.03
C ALA A 32 20.13 -1.92 -0.90
N MET A 33 19.18 -1.02 -1.14
CA MET A 33 17.76 -1.36 -1.13
C MET A 33 17.41 -2.41 -2.19
N TYR A 34 17.90 -2.25 -3.42
CA TYR A 34 17.68 -3.25 -4.47
C TYR A 34 18.27 -4.62 -4.13
N ALA A 35 19.44 -4.68 -3.47
CA ALA A 35 20.02 -5.93 -3.02
C ALA A 35 19.12 -6.63 -1.99
N VAL A 36 18.56 -5.88 -1.04
CA VAL A 36 17.61 -6.43 -0.05
C VAL A 36 16.33 -6.91 -0.75
N ILE A 37 15.78 -6.14 -1.67
CA ILE A 37 14.60 -6.52 -2.47
C ILE A 37 14.86 -7.82 -3.22
N LYS A 38 15.97 -7.90 -3.97
CA LYS A 38 16.34 -9.10 -4.72
C LYS A 38 16.43 -10.32 -3.81
N LYS A 39 17.14 -10.19 -2.67
CA LYS A 39 17.27 -11.26 -1.69
C LYS A 39 15.92 -11.67 -1.10
N SER A 40 15.05 -10.72 -0.85
CA SER A 40 13.70 -10.98 -0.33
C SER A 40 12.85 -11.85 -1.30
N PHE A 41 12.94 -11.58 -2.61
CA PHE A 41 12.28 -12.41 -3.62
C PHE A 41 12.85 -13.82 -3.70
N GLU A 42 14.17 -13.98 -3.57
CA GLU A 42 14.83 -15.29 -3.54
C GLU A 42 14.32 -16.11 -2.35
N LEU A 43 14.33 -15.53 -1.14
CA LEU A 43 13.88 -16.21 0.08
C LEU A 43 12.39 -16.62 -0.01
N ARG A 44 11.53 -15.75 -0.56
CA ARG A 44 10.10 -16.09 -0.79
C ARG A 44 9.95 -17.24 -1.77
N ARG A 45 10.71 -17.25 -2.86
CA ARG A 45 10.70 -18.33 -3.86
C ARG A 45 11.17 -19.65 -3.26
N GLU A 46 12.17 -19.61 -2.37
CA GLU A 46 12.69 -20.76 -1.66
C GLU A 46 11.81 -21.17 -0.46
N LYS A 47 10.70 -20.46 -0.20
CA LYS A 47 9.80 -20.66 0.94
C LYS A 47 10.46 -20.50 2.33
N LYS A 48 11.54 -19.73 2.39
CA LYS A 48 12.27 -19.39 3.61
C LYS A 48 11.66 -18.17 4.30
N PHE A 49 10.41 -18.32 4.78
CA PHE A 49 9.63 -17.19 5.26
C PHE A 49 10.19 -16.51 6.51
N ASP A 50 10.80 -17.27 7.43
CA ASP A 50 11.39 -16.70 8.64
C ASP A 50 12.63 -15.85 8.31
N GLU A 51 13.49 -16.33 7.41
CA GLU A 51 14.65 -15.56 6.93
C GLU A 51 14.20 -14.31 6.17
N TYR A 52 13.13 -14.42 5.36
CA TYR A 52 12.52 -13.27 4.68
C TYR A 52 12.03 -12.21 5.67
N GLN A 53 11.26 -12.61 6.69
CA GLN A 53 10.75 -11.68 7.71
C GLN A 53 11.90 -11.01 8.46
N LYS A 54 12.90 -11.75 8.85
CA LYS A 54 14.10 -11.24 9.51
C LYS A 54 14.84 -10.22 8.63
N LEU A 55 15.07 -10.53 7.36
CA LEU A 55 15.74 -9.63 6.41
C LEU A 55 14.97 -8.28 6.28
N ILE A 56 13.65 -8.33 6.18
CA ILE A 56 12.82 -7.12 6.05
C ILE A 56 12.86 -6.29 7.34
N GLU A 57 12.74 -6.91 8.51
CA GLU A 57 12.77 -6.21 9.80
C GLU A 57 14.14 -5.56 10.09
N GLU A 58 15.23 -6.25 9.80
CA GLU A 58 16.60 -5.73 9.99
C GLU A 58 16.87 -4.48 9.15
N ASN A 59 16.21 -4.35 8.01
CA ASN A 59 16.38 -3.21 7.09
C ASN A 59 15.27 -2.16 7.20
N ALA A 60 14.27 -2.37 8.09
CA ALA A 60 13.10 -1.50 8.20
C ALA A 60 13.44 -0.04 8.51
N GLY A 61 14.42 0.21 9.39
CA GLY A 61 14.86 1.55 9.75
C GLY A 61 15.60 2.25 8.61
N GLN A 62 16.46 1.54 7.88
CA GLN A 62 17.30 2.08 6.84
C GLN A 62 16.50 2.61 5.64
N PHE A 63 15.38 1.97 5.29
CA PHE A 63 14.57 2.31 4.10
C PHE A 63 13.16 2.78 4.44
N SER A 64 12.94 3.25 5.67
CA SER A 64 11.62 3.66 6.18
C SER A 64 10.96 4.81 5.42
N ASP A 65 11.71 5.59 4.64
CA ASP A 65 11.25 6.69 3.80
C ASP A 65 10.84 6.24 2.38
N ASN A 66 11.09 4.98 2.03
CA ASN A 66 10.65 4.42 0.76
C ASN A 66 9.28 3.75 0.94
N GLY A 67 8.26 4.25 0.21
CA GLY A 67 6.88 3.78 0.34
C GLY A 67 6.70 2.30 0.03
N TRP A 68 7.40 1.77 -0.98
CA TRP A 68 7.34 0.34 -1.29
C TRP A 68 7.93 -0.51 -0.15
N PHE A 69 9.08 -0.11 0.39
CA PHE A 69 9.72 -0.83 1.49
C PHE A 69 8.89 -0.74 2.78
N ALA A 70 8.35 0.44 3.08
CA ALA A 70 7.47 0.65 4.22
C ALA A 70 6.21 -0.24 4.14
N SER A 71 5.63 -0.40 2.95
CA SER A 71 4.51 -1.31 2.72
C SER A 71 4.89 -2.77 2.94
N THR A 72 6.08 -3.18 2.48
CA THR A 72 6.59 -4.54 2.70
C THR A 72 6.81 -4.84 4.19
N VAL A 73 7.37 -3.87 4.94
CA VAL A 73 7.52 -3.98 6.41
C VAL A 73 6.15 -4.10 7.09
N ALA A 74 5.17 -3.30 6.64
CA ALA A 74 3.82 -3.37 7.17
C ALA A 74 3.17 -4.73 6.90
N GLU A 75 3.34 -5.30 5.71
CA GLU A 75 2.86 -6.65 5.39
C GLU A 75 3.44 -7.71 6.34
N VAL A 76 4.75 -7.69 6.57
CA VAL A 76 5.42 -8.63 7.48
C VAL A 76 4.88 -8.51 8.89
N ARG A 77 4.76 -7.28 9.40
CA ARG A 77 4.24 -7.01 10.75
C ARG A 77 2.75 -7.33 10.89
N ALA A 78 1.98 -7.02 9.87
CA ALA A 78 0.56 -7.34 9.82
C ALA A 78 0.32 -8.86 9.77
N GLU A 79 1.15 -9.61 9.03
CA GLU A 79 1.10 -11.06 9.01
C GLU A 79 1.33 -11.67 10.40
N LYS A 80 2.29 -11.14 11.16
CA LYS A 80 2.51 -11.54 12.54
C LYS A 80 1.31 -11.23 13.42
N ALA A 81 0.78 -10.01 13.35
CA ALA A 81 -0.41 -9.61 14.10
C ALA A 81 -1.64 -10.45 13.75
N TRP A 82 -1.78 -10.82 12.47
CA TRP A 82 -2.82 -11.75 12.00
C TRP A 82 -2.71 -13.12 12.65
N LYS A 83 -1.52 -13.73 12.65
CA LYS A 83 -1.27 -15.05 13.28
C LYS A 83 -1.56 -15.02 14.79
N GLU A 84 -1.27 -13.90 15.44
CA GLU A 84 -1.56 -13.64 16.85
C GLU A 84 -3.04 -13.29 17.11
N LYS A 85 -3.91 -13.25 16.08
CA LYS A 85 -5.31 -12.78 16.12
C LYS A 85 -5.46 -11.35 16.67
N ASN A 86 -4.40 -10.55 16.62
CA ASN A 86 -4.42 -9.16 17.03
C ASN A 86 -4.82 -8.25 15.86
N TYR A 87 -6.08 -8.33 15.47
CA TYR A 87 -6.63 -7.64 14.32
C TYR A 87 -6.58 -6.11 14.45
N ARG A 88 -6.71 -5.59 15.67
CA ARG A 88 -6.55 -4.14 15.92
C ARG A 88 -5.16 -3.67 15.54
N LYS A 89 -4.12 -4.35 16.05
CA LYS A 89 -2.73 -4.02 15.73
C LYS A 89 -2.45 -4.11 14.23
N MET A 90 -3.03 -5.10 13.55
CA MET A 90 -2.92 -5.23 12.10
C MET A 90 -3.50 -4.01 11.37
N VAL A 91 -4.69 -3.55 11.77
CA VAL A 91 -5.33 -2.35 11.20
C VAL A 91 -4.47 -1.12 11.44
N ASP A 92 -4.01 -0.91 12.68
CA ASP A 92 -3.18 0.23 13.06
C ASP A 92 -1.86 0.29 12.24
N ILE A 93 -1.25 -0.86 11.94
CA ILE A 93 -0.03 -0.96 11.11
C ILE A 93 -0.30 -0.44 9.69
N PHE A 94 -1.39 -0.88 9.08
CA PHE A 94 -1.73 -0.45 7.71
C PHE A 94 -2.16 1.01 7.66
N ASP A 95 -2.93 1.49 8.63
CA ASP A 95 -3.34 2.89 8.72
C ASP A 95 -2.13 3.82 8.75
N LEU A 96 -1.12 3.51 9.58
CA LEU A 96 0.12 4.29 9.67
C LEU A 96 0.88 4.36 8.33
N VAL A 97 0.94 3.25 7.59
CA VAL A 97 1.62 3.23 6.29
C VAL A 97 0.83 3.99 5.25
N LEU A 98 -0.50 3.82 5.20
CA LEU A 98 -1.36 4.56 4.28
C LEU A 98 -1.35 6.07 4.54
N GLU A 99 -1.32 6.51 5.80
CA GLU A 99 -1.24 7.93 6.14
C GLU A 99 0.06 8.57 5.64
N ARG A 100 1.17 7.84 5.74
CA ARG A 100 2.49 8.35 5.33
C ARG A 100 2.74 8.17 3.84
N PHE A 101 2.29 7.06 3.27
CA PHE A 101 2.47 6.68 1.88
C PHE A 101 1.14 6.19 1.32
N PRO A 102 0.24 7.10 0.97
CA PRO A 102 -1.06 6.75 0.39
C PRO A 102 -0.87 6.19 -1.02
N ARG A 103 -0.60 4.91 -1.11
CA ARG A 103 -0.32 4.17 -2.33
C ARG A 103 -1.27 2.99 -2.48
N GLU A 104 -1.56 2.69 -3.73
CA GLU A 104 -2.43 1.59 -4.11
C GLU A 104 -1.96 0.21 -3.61
N ASP A 105 -0.65 -0.07 -3.74
CA ASP A 105 -0.07 -1.35 -3.31
C ASP A 105 -0.20 -1.60 -1.80
N SER A 106 -0.07 -0.56 -0.97
CA SER A 106 -0.31 -0.65 0.48
C SER A 106 -1.76 -0.98 0.80
N LEU A 107 -2.69 -0.40 0.03
CA LEU A 107 -4.12 -0.62 0.17
C LEU A 107 -4.52 -2.05 -0.25
N ALA A 108 -3.89 -2.58 -1.31
CA ALA A 108 -4.15 -3.92 -1.82
C ALA A 108 -3.96 -5.01 -0.78
N SER A 109 -2.80 -5.03 -0.15
CA SER A 109 -2.46 -6.03 0.86
C SER A 109 -3.40 -5.96 2.06
N TYR A 110 -3.77 -4.75 2.45
CA TYR A 110 -4.70 -4.51 3.53
C TYR A 110 -6.10 -5.06 3.25
N ILE A 111 -6.65 -4.74 2.08
CA ILE A 111 -8.00 -5.17 1.69
C ILE A 111 -8.08 -6.67 1.52
N LEU A 112 -7.09 -7.31 0.89
CA LEU A 112 -7.06 -8.75 0.75
C LEU A 112 -7.11 -9.47 2.10
N LYS A 113 -6.43 -8.95 3.11
CA LYS A 113 -6.48 -9.50 4.47
C LYS A 113 -7.83 -9.25 5.15
N ILE A 114 -8.45 -8.10 4.91
CA ILE A 114 -9.78 -7.77 5.43
C ILE A 114 -10.86 -8.66 4.81
N LEU A 115 -10.86 -8.83 3.49
CA LEU A 115 -11.85 -9.64 2.77
C LEU A 115 -11.78 -11.12 3.16
N ASN A 116 -10.57 -11.63 3.44
CA ASN A 116 -10.35 -13.01 3.85
C ASN A 116 -10.40 -13.20 5.38
N GLY A 117 -10.84 -12.19 6.13
CA GLY A 117 -10.82 -12.20 7.59
C GLY A 117 -11.93 -13.00 8.23
N SER A 118 -11.68 -13.43 9.48
CA SER A 118 -12.66 -14.07 10.33
C SER A 118 -13.79 -13.10 10.72
N GLU A 119 -14.88 -13.64 11.26
CA GLU A 119 -16.00 -12.86 11.79
C GLU A 119 -15.56 -11.82 12.84
N GLU A 120 -14.59 -12.18 13.69
CA GLU A 120 -14.01 -11.27 14.68
C GLU A 120 -13.31 -10.07 14.03
N MET A 121 -12.73 -10.26 12.86
CA MET A 121 -12.08 -9.21 12.12
C MET A 121 -13.07 -8.26 11.44
N ARG A 122 -14.26 -8.72 11.09
CA ARG A 122 -15.28 -7.92 10.38
C ARG A 122 -15.64 -6.65 11.12
N LYS A 123 -15.64 -6.64 12.45
CA LYS A 123 -15.91 -5.43 13.25
C LYS A 123 -14.90 -4.31 13.01
N TYR A 124 -13.68 -4.64 12.57
CA TYR A 124 -12.64 -3.67 12.20
C TYR A 124 -12.69 -3.30 10.72
N SER A 125 -13.17 -4.20 9.87
CA SER A 125 -13.14 -4.07 8.41
C SER A 125 -13.87 -2.83 7.91
N TYR A 126 -15.04 -2.50 8.46
CA TYR A 126 -15.80 -1.32 8.05
C TYR A 126 -15.05 -0.02 8.33
N LYS A 127 -14.52 0.14 9.55
CA LYS A 127 -13.72 1.32 9.92
C LYS A 127 -12.50 1.44 9.04
N ALA A 128 -11.79 0.34 8.83
CA ALA A 128 -10.59 0.27 8.03
C ALA A 128 -10.84 0.63 6.55
N ALA A 129 -11.86 0.05 5.93
CA ALA A 129 -12.25 0.36 4.57
C ALA A 129 -12.62 1.84 4.40
N ARG A 130 -13.41 2.38 5.33
CA ARG A 130 -13.79 3.79 5.34
C ARG A 130 -12.58 4.71 5.50
N ARG A 131 -11.66 4.37 6.40
CA ARG A 131 -10.41 5.13 6.63
C ARG A 131 -9.54 5.13 5.40
N ALA A 132 -9.32 3.96 4.80
CA ALA A 132 -8.54 3.82 3.58
C ALA A 132 -9.09 4.68 2.43
N LEU A 133 -10.41 4.62 2.18
CA LEU A 133 -11.07 5.47 1.20
C LEU A 133 -10.87 6.97 1.46
N GLN A 134 -10.92 7.38 2.74
CA GLN A 134 -10.70 8.78 3.10
C GLN A 134 -9.27 9.21 2.79
N ILE A 135 -8.27 8.42 3.21
CA ILE A 135 -6.85 8.71 2.97
C ILE A 135 -6.56 8.79 1.46
N MET A 136 -7.08 7.85 0.67
CA MET A 136 -6.86 7.84 -0.78
C MET A 136 -7.47 9.07 -1.47
N ARG A 137 -8.63 9.52 -1.01
CA ARG A 137 -9.27 10.76 -1.51
C ARG A 137 -8.47 12.00 -1.14
N ASP A 138 -8.11 12.13 0.14
CA ASP A 138 -7.43 13.31 0.66
C ASP A 138 -6.04 13.48 0.01
N SER A 139 -5.39 12.37 -0.31
CA SER A 139 -4.11 12.35 -1.01
C SER A 139 -4.21 12.45 -2.54
N ASN A 140 -5.42 12.45 -3.09
CA ASN A 140 -5.67 12.38 -4.54
C ASN A 140 -4.89 11.25 -5.24
N THR A 141 -4.77 10.11 -4.55
CA THR A 141 -4.04 8.95 -5.06
C THR A 141 -4.91 8.22 -6.09
N ARG A 142 -4.33 7.96 -7.26
CA ARG A 142 -5.00 7.20 -8.31
C ARG A 142 -5.12 5.74 -7.92
N ASP A 143 -6.30 5.16 -8.15
CA ASP A 143 -6.59 3.74 -7.91
C ASP A 143 -6.74 3.00 -9.25
N ASP A 144 -5.63 2.46 -9.73
CA ASP A 144 -5.61 1.71 -10.99
C ASP A 144 -5.96 0.21 -10.81
N GLY A 145 -5.94 -0.29 -9.56
CA GLY A 145 -6.22 -1.70 -9.23
C GLY A 145 -7.63 -1.99 -8.75
N GLY A 146 -8.47 -0.97 -8.60
CA GLY A 146 -9.84 -1.14 -8.12
C GLY A 146 -9.96 -1.40 -6.61
N TYR A 147 -8.99 -0.96 -5.83
CA TYR A 147 -8.98 -1.17 -4.37
C TYR A 147 -10.02 -0.33 -3.65
N ASN A 148 -10.36 0.85 -4.19
CA ASN A 148 -11.49 1.63 -3.69
C ASN A 148 -12.79 0.85 -3.87
N ALA A 149 -12.97 0.16 -5.00
CA ALA A 149 -14.13 -0.69 -5.23
C ALA A 149 -14.20 -1.83 -4.19
N ALA A 150 -13.06 -2.47 -3.87
CA ALA A 150 -12.99 -3.50 -2.84
C ALA A 150 -13.31 -2.96 -1.44
N CYS A 151 -12.91 -1.73 -1.10
CA CYS A 151 -13.32 -1.06 0.13
C CYS A 151 -14.84 -0.90 0.22
N TYR A 152 -15.48 -0.45 -0.87
CA TYR A 152 -16.94 -0.34 -0.92
C TYR A 152 -17.63 -1.70 -0.84
N GLU A 153 -17.06 -2.76 -1.42
CA GLU A 153 -17.58 -4.12 -1.29
C GLU A 153 -17.57 -4.59 0.18
N VAL A 154 -16.47 -4.35 0.91
CA VAL A 154 -16.42 -4.62 2.36
C VAL A 154 -17.53 -3.88 3.09
N MET A 155 -17.74 -2.58 2.79
CA MET A 155 -18.77 -1.77 3.43
C MET A 155 -20.18 -2.25 3.08
N MET A 156 -20.41 -2.62 1.83
CA MET A 156 -21.67 -3.20 1.35
C MET A 156 -22.01 -4.50 2.10
N ASN A 157 -21.05 -5.42 2.20
CA ASN A 157 -21.26 -6.69 2.88
C ASN A 157 -21.61 -6.49 4.36
N MET A 158 -20.95 -5.55 5.03
CA MET A 158 -21.26 -5.18 6.42
C MET A 158 -22.66 -4.57 6.58
N ALA A 159 -23.09 -3.75 5.61
CA ALA A 159 -24.44 -3.18 5.60
C ALA A 159 -25.50 -4.27 5.36
N MET A 160 -25.23 -5.23 4.48
CA MET A 160 -26.10 -6.40 4.24
C MET A 160 -26.28 -7.25 5.51
N GLU A 161 -25.21 -7.55 6.25
CA GLU A 161 -25.27 -8.27 7.50
C GLU A 161 -26.14 -7.55 8.55
N LYS A 162 -26.12 -6.22 8.56
CA LYS A 162 -26.96 -5.37 9.43
C LYS A 162 -28.38 -5.16 8.91
N LYS A 163 -28.72 -5.73 7.75
CA LYS A 163 -29.99 -5.52 7.04
C LYS A 163 -30.25 -4.05 6.63
N ASP A 164 -29.19 -3.25 6.55
CA ASP A 164 -29.26 -1.88 6.01
C ASP A 164 -29.12 -1.90 4.49
N TYR A 165 -30.20 -2.28 3.83
CA TYR A 165 -30.22 -2.46 2.38
C TYR A 165 -30.05 -1.13 1.62
N ALA A 166 -30.45 0.00 2.22
CA ALA A 166 -30.27 1.31 1.63
C ALA A 166 -28.78 1.68 1.54
N GLN A 167 -28.04 1.48 2.62
CA GLN A 167 -26.58 1.70 2.64
C GLN A 167 -25.87 0.68 1.76
N ALA A 168 -26.24 -0.59 1.81
CA ALA A 168 -25.65 -1.63 0.96
C ALA A 168 -25.78 -1.30 -0.53
N ARG A 169 -26.97 -0.82 -0.96
CA ARG A 169 -27.17 -0.37 -2.36
C ARG A 169 -26.28 0.82 -2.72
N LYS A 170 -26.12 1.78 -1.82
CA LYS A 170 -25.26 2.95 -2.04
C LYS A 170 -23.81 2.53 -2.21
N ASP A 171 -23.32 1.65 -1.36
CA ASP A 171 -21.94 1.15 -1.41
C ASP A 171 -21.70 0.29 -2.66
N ALA A 172 -22.66 -0.53 -3.08
CA ALA A 172 -22.61 -1.28 -4.34
C ALA A 172 -22.48 -0.34 -5.56
N VAL A 173 -23.25 0.75 -5.60
CA VAL A 173 -23.17 1.74 -6.68
C VAL A 173 -21.81 2.43 -6.67
N ASN A 174 -21.28 2.78 -5.51
CA ASN A 174 -19.96 3.39 -5.39
C ASN A 174 -18.85 2.41 -5.83
N ALA A 175 -18.93 1.15 -5.43
CA ALA A 175 -17.99 0.11 -5.89
C ALA A 175 -17.95 0.01 -7.43
N LEU A 176 -19.13 0.03 -8.07
CA LEU A 176 -19.22 -0.02 -9.53
C LEU A 176 -18.61 1.22 -10.21
N ARG A 177 -18.71 2.40 -9.58
CA ARG A 177 -18.12 3.64 -10.11
C ARG A 177 -16.61 3.68 -10.04
N GLU A 178 -16.04 3.04 -9.03
CA GLU A 178 -14.58 2.98 -8.82
C GLU A 178 -13.90 1.89 -9.68
N LEU A 179 -14.66 0.95 -10.25
CA LEU A 179 -14.08 -0.07 -11.13
C LEU A 179 -13.54 0.56 -12.42
N PRO A 180 -12.33 0.19 -12.86
CA PRO A 180 -11.80 0.60 -14.16
C PRO A 180 -12.77 0.25 -15.29
N LEU A 181 -12.91 1.12 -16.28
CA LEU A 181 -13.84 0.94 -17.42
C LEU A 181 -13.72 -0.44 -18.07
N VAL A 182 -12.52 -1.00 -18.13
CA VAL A 182 -12.26 -2.35 -18.69
C VAL A 182 -12.98 -3.44 -17.88
N HIS A 183 -12.99 -3.33 -16.54
CA HIS A 183 -13.70 -4.25 -15.67
C HIS A 183 -15.22 -4.05 -15.72
N GLN A 184 -15.68 -2.82 -15.84
CA GLN A 184 -17.11 -2.52 -16.01
C GLN A 184 -17.66 -3.17 -17.29
N TYR A 185 -16.93 -3.11 -18.40
CA TYR A 185 -17.27 -3.78 -19.64
C TYR A 185 -17.32 -5.31 -19.50
N ALA A 186 -16.37 -5.91 -18.81
CA ALA A 186 -16.32 -7.36 -18.57
C ALA A 186 -17.50 -7.85 -17.72
N VAL A 187 -17.86 -7.10 -16.68
CA VAL A 187 -19.01 -7.42 -15.80
C VAL A 187 -20.33 -7.24 -16.53
N MET A 188 -20.49 -6.19 -17.33
CA MET A 188 -21.69 -5.99 -18.16
C MET A 188 -21.85 -7.07 -19.22
N LYS A 189 -20.77 -7.48 -19.88
CA LYS A 189 -20.79 -8.54 -20.90
C LYS A 189 -21.14 -9.92 -20.34
N LYS A 190 -20.71 -10.25 -19.11
CA LYS A 190 -21.12 -11.47 -18.41
C LYS A 190 -22.60 -11.47 -18.06
N LYS A 191 -23.18 -10.34 -17.69
CA LYS A 191 -24.60 -10.23 -17.35
C LYS A 191 -25.52 -10.25 -18.56
N SER A 192 -25.08 -9.69 -19.70
CA SER A 192 -25.85 -9.71 -20.96
C SER A 192 -25.75 -11.05 -21.71
N GLY A 193 -24.71 -11.84 -21.46
CA GLY A 193 -24.53 -13.17 -22.09
C GLY A 193 -25.24 -14.32 -21.37
N GLY A 194 -25.75 -14.10 -20.15
CA GLY A 194 -26.44 -15.12 -19.34
C GLY A 194 -27.95 -15.27 -19.59
N GLY A 195 -28.49 -14.51 -20.53
CA GLY A 195 -29.95 -14.47 -20.82
C GLY A 195 -30.40 -15.26 -22.04
N LYS A 196 -29.61 -16.26 -22.52
CA LYS A 196 -30.05 -17.20 -23.56
C LYS A 196 -29.85 -18.63 -23.06
N LYS A 197 -30.85 -19.15 -22.35
CA LYS A 197 -31.24 -20.54 -22.36
C LYS A 197 -32.76 -20.63 -22.27
#